data_3406bd84fce61144da376e9be6f20ff7
#
_entry.id   3406bd84fce61144da376e9be6f20ff7
#
_cell.length_a   1.000
_cell.length_b   1.000
_cell.length_c   1.000
_cell.angle_alpha   90.00
_cell.angle_beta   90.00
_cell.angle_gamma   90.00
#
_symmetry.space_group_name_H-M   'P 1'
#
loop_
_entity.id
_entity.type
_entity.pdbx_description
1 polymer ?
#
loop_
_entity_poly.entity_id
_entity_poly.type
_entity_poly.pdbx_seq_one_letter_code
_entity_poly.pdbx_strand_id
1 'polypeptide(L)'
;MICILNIETSTDVCSVAVSQDGACLFERVDRSGPNHAVKLGLFVDEALAYIDSRDIHLDAVAVSCGPGSYTGLRIGVSMAKGICYGRDAKLIAVPTLELLCVPILLEKNVGNGGSEELLLCPMLDARRMEVYAQIFDRSLNEIRPIQADVVDAETYKAYLDEQPVFFFGNGAAKCMDAINHPNAHLIKDVEPLARHMMPLAEKRMMQGRFEDVAYFVPFYLKDFVAKMPKKLI
;
A
#
# COMPACT_ATOMS: atom_id res chain seq x y z
N MET A 1 23.95 -7.99 -4.28
CA MET A 1 22.97 -7.81 -3.18
C MET A 1 22.19 -6.55 -3.50
N ILE A 2 20.86 -6.65 -3.58
CA ILE A 2 19.97 -5.52 -3.96
C ILE A 2 19.43 -4.90 -2.68
N CYS A 3 19.77 -3.62 -2.44
CA CYS A 3 19.27 -2.85 -1.30
C CYS A 3 18.17 -1.87 -1.75
N ILE A 4 17.01 -1.92 -1.11
CA ILE A 4 15.85 -1.09 -1.41
C ILE A 4 15.39 -0.35 -0.14
N LEU A 5 15.25 0.97 -0.24
CA LEU A 5 14.57 1.77 0.76
C LEU A 5 13.07 1.81 0.42
N ASN A 6 12.23 1.36 1.32
CA ASN A 6 10.78 1.28 1.15
C ASN A 6 10.10 2.38 1.96
N ILE A 7 9.17 3.13 1.34
CA ILE A 7 8.45 4.26 1.95
C ILE A 7 6.94 4.07 1.80
N GLU A 8 6.22 4.06 2.92
CA GLU A 8 4.76 3.93 2.97
C GLU A 8 4.11 5.10 3.68
N THR A 9 3.24 5.82 2.97
CA THR A 9 2.54 7.02 3.46
C THR A 9 1.11 7.15 2.92
N SER A 10 0.57 6.07 2.37
CA SER A 10 -0.74 6.10 1.70
C SER A 10 -1.94 6.15 2.64
N THR A 11 -1.75 5.84 3.93
CA THR A 11 -2.78 5.87 4.99
C THR A 11 -2.35 6.79 6.13
N ASP A 12 -2.98 6.67 7.31
CA ASP A 12 -2.57 7.42 8.52
C ASP A 12 -1.27 6.88 9.12
N VAL A 13 -0.85 5.67 8.73
CA VAL A 13 0.42 5.08 9.15
C VAL A 13 1.56 5.62 8.29
N CYS A 14 2.67 6.02 8.95
CA CYS A 14 3.91 6.38 8.28
C CYS A 14 4.96 5.32 8.57
N SER A 15 5.54 4.71 7.54
CA SER A 15 6.61 3.74 7.76
C SER A 15 7.70 3.81 6.70
N VAL A 16 8.92 3.44 7.14
CA VAL A 16 10.12 3.31 6.31
C VAL A 16 10.81 1.99 6.67
N ALA A 17 11.28 1.27 5.66
CA ALA A 17 12.08 0.06 5.86
C ALA A 17 13.21 -0.02 4.86
N VAL A 18 14.35 -0.59 5.27
CA VAL A 18 15.44 -0.98 4.39
C VAL A 18 15.38 -2.49 4.21
N SER A 19 15.31 -2.94 2.99
CA SER A 19 15.36 -4.37 2.65
C SER A 19 16.57 -4.70 1.78
N GLN A 20 17.11 -5.90 1.96
CA GLN A 20 18.20 -6.43 1.15
C GLN A 20 18.03 -7.94 1.00
N ASP A 21 17.98 -8.43 -0.25
CA ASP A 21 17.91 -9.84 -0.62
C ASP A 21 16.88 -10.64 0.21
N GLY A 22 15.65 -10.17 0.29
CA GLY A 22 14.54 -10.84 1.00
C GLY A 22 14.53 -10.64 2.52
N ALA A 23 15.43 -9.82 3.09
CA ALA A 23 15.48 -9.54 4.51
C ALA A 23 15.19 -8.06 4.82
N CYS A 24 14.37 -7.79 5.84
CA CYS A 24 14.18 -6.45 6.37
C CYS A 24 15.32 -6.15 7.37
N LEU A 25 16.19 -5.19 7.05
CA LEU A 25 17.37 -4.84 7.85
C LEU A 25 17.10 -3.69 8.83
N PHE A 26 16.15 -2.81 8.51
CA PHE A 26 15.80 -1.64 9.31
C PHE A 26 14.32 -1.33 9.12
N GLU A 27 13.64 -0.91 10.17
CA GLU A 27 12.26 -0.46 10.11
C GLU A 27 11.96 0.67 11.11
N ARG A 28 11.12 1.62 10.69
CA ARG A 28 10.45 2.60 11.54
C ARG A 28 8.97 2.69 11.16
N VAL A 29 8.11 2.75 12.18
CA VAL A 29 6.65 2.84 12.00
C VAL A 29 6.09 3.85 13.00
N ASP A 30 5.26 4.77 12.52
CA ASP A 30 4.45 5.66 13.35
C ASP A 30 2.97 5.45 13.05
N ARG A 31 2.18 5.17 14.10
CA ARG A 31 0.73 4.97 14.05
C ARG A 31 -0.03 6.07 14.81
N SER A 32 0.65 7.13 15.18
CA SER A 32 0.04 8.21 16.00
C SER A 32 -0.87 9.15 15.22
N GLY A 33 -1.08 8.89 13.92
CA GLY A 33 -1.95 9.66 13.03
C GLY A 33 -1.20 10.32 11.88
N PRO A 34 -1.82 11.23 11.11
CA PRO A 34 -1.29 11.75 9.84
C PRO A 34 -0.11 12.73 10.05
N ASN A 35 0.99 12.24 10.60
CA ASN A 35 2.20 13.00 10.93
C ASN A 35 3.33 12.85 9.89
N HIS A 36 2.99 12.48 8.64
CA HIS A 36 3.98 12.16 7.60
C HIS A 36 4.99 13.28 7.36
N ALA A 37 4.54 14.55 7.36
CA ALA A 37 5.42 15.69 7.12
C ALA A 37 6.53 15.84 8.19
N VAL A 38 6.27 15.36 9.42
CA VAL A 38 7.22 15.46 10.53
C VAL A 38 8.06 14.18 10.65
N LYS A 39 7.43 13.02 10.52
CA LYS A 39 8.04 11.73 10.83
C LYS A 39 8.85 11.15 9.68
N LEU A 40 8.38 11.33 8.43
CA LEU A 40 9.02 10.69 7.29
C LEU A 40 10.48 11.11 7.12
N GLY A 41 10.76 12.43 7.23
CA GLY A 41 12.13 12.94 7.09
C GLY A 41 13.08 12.31 8.12
N LEU A 42 12.66 12.23 9.39
CA LEU A 42 13.42 11.61 10.46
C LEU A 42 13.68 10.11 10.20
N PHE A 43 12.65 9.36 9.79
CA PHE A 43 12.77 7.93 9.53
C PHE A 43 13.67 7.62 8.34
N VAL A 44 13.58 8.45 7.29
CA VAL A 44 14.45 8.35 6.11
C VAL A 44 15.90 8.68 6.47
N ASP A 45 16.14 9.73 7.27
CA ASP A 45 17.49 10.09 7.71
C ASP A 45 18.14 8.95 8.53
N GLU A 46 17.40 8.35 9.48
CA GLU A 46 17.86 7.19 10.23
C GLU A 46 18.12 5.96 9.33
N ALA A 47 17.28 5.73 8.33
CA ALA A 47 17.44 4.62 7.39
C ALA A 47 18.67 4.81 6.49
N LEU A 48 18.90 6.03 5.98
CA LEU A 48 20.08 6.34 5.18
C LEU A 48 21.36 6.28 6.01
N ALA A 49 21.34 6.78 7.25
CA ALA A 49 22.47 6.63 8.18
C ALA A 49 22.79 5.16 8.49
N TYR A 50 21.74 4.30 8.60
CA TYR A 50 21.92 2.85 8.74
C TYR A 50 22.65 2.24 7.53
N ILE A 51 22.24 2.60 6.30
CA ILE A 51 22.85 2.15 5.04
C ILE A 51 24.30 2.63 4.96
N ASP A 52 24.54 3.92 5.17
CA ASP A 52 25.85 4.55 5.03
C ASP A 52 26.87 4.01 6.07
N SER A 53 26.43 3.77 7.31
CA SER A 53 27.30 3.21 8.37
C SER A 53 27.79 1.79 8.09
N ARG A 54 27.18 1.10 7.12
CA ARG A 54 27.52 -0.29 6.73
C ARG A 54 28.11 -0.40 5.34
N ASP A 55 28.37 0.74 4.71
CA ASP A 55 28.88 0.81 3.32
C ASP A 55 27.99 0.03 2.34
N ILE A 56 26.67 0.09 2.54
CA ILE A 56 25.68 -0.57 1.68
C ILE A 56 25.30 0.42 0.55
N HIS A 57 25.36 -0.04 -0.71
CA HIS A 57 24.87 0.74 -1.83
C HIS A 57 23.34 0.69 -1.91
N LEU A 58 22.69 1.85 -2.07
CA LEU A 58 21.24 1.96 -2.27
C LEU A 58 20.91 1.83 -3.76
N ASP A 59 20.29 0.72 -4.16
CA ASP A 59 19.96 0.45 -5.57
C ASP A 59 18.63 1.10 -6.00
N ALA A 60 17.65 1.12 -5.11
CA ALA A 60 16.32 1.67 -5.40
C ALA A 60 15.62 2.25 -4.18
N VAL A 61 14.63 3.12 -4.45
CA VAL A 61 13.62 3.53 -3.49
C VAL A 61 12.27 3.07 -3.99
N ALA A 62 11.57 2.26 -3.20
CA ALA A 62 10.18 1.86 -3.44
C ALA A 62 9.23 2.75 -2.64
N VAL A 63 8.14 3.17 -3.25
CA VAL A 63 7.14 4.03 -2.61
C VAL A 63 5.73 3.60 -2.98
N SER A 64 4.80 3.66 -2.02
CA SER A 64 3.38 3.48 -2.32
C SER A 64 2.91 4.57 -3.29
N CYS A 65 2.36 4.14 -4.42
CA CYS A 65 1.94 5.06 -5.47
C CYS A 65 0.44 5.41 -5.44
N GLY A 66 -0.32 4.77 -4.55
CA GLY A 66 -1.76 4.97 -4.45
C GLY A 66 -2.58 3.72 -4.85
N PRO A 67 -3.90 3.82 -4.64
CA PRO A 67 -4.66 4.92 -4.07
C PRO A 67 -4.38 5.13 -2.57
N GLY A 68 -4.82 6.27 -2.01
CA GLY A 68 -4.64 6.56 -0.59
C GLY A 68 -4.77 8.05 -0.27
N SER A 69 -4.21 8.44 0.86
CA SER A 69 -4.16 9.82 1.32
C SER A 69 -3.46 10.71 0.30
N TYR A 70 -4.19 11.69 -0.26
CA TYR A 70 -3.66 12.61 -1.25
C TYR A 70 -2.38 13.33 -0.76
N THR A 71 -2.40 13.84 0.46
CA THR A 71 -1.25 14.53 1.07
C THR A 71 -0.12 13.54 1.37
N GLY A 72 -0.46 12.38 1.96
CA GLY A 72 0.52 11.35 2.32
C GLY A 72 1.28 10.85 1.10
N LEU A 73 0.58 10.49 0.03
CA LEU A 73 1.20 10.03 -1.22
C LEU A 73 2.15 11.08 -1.83
N ARG A 74 1.78 12.36 -1.79
CA ARG A 74 2.65 13.43 -2.32
C ARG A 74 3.92 13.60 -1.49
N ILE A 75 3.80 13.52 -0.15
CA ILE A 75 4.96 13.59 0.76
C ILE A 75 5.90 12.40 0.48
N GLY A 76 5.37 11.17 0.44
CA GLY A 76 6.15 9.97 0.19
C GLY A 76 6.86 9.98 -1.17
N VAL A 77 6.10 10.26 -2.24
CA VAL A 77 6.67 10.31 -3.60
C VAL A 77 7.69 11.43 -3.76
N SER A 78 7.46 12.62 -3.18
CA SER A 78 8.44 13.70 -3.24
C SER A 78 9.74 13.33 -2.52
N MET A 79 9.65 12.69 -1.36
CA MET A 79 10.80 12.18 -0.62
C MET A 79 11.56 11.13 -1.44
N ALA A 80 10.85 10.13 -1.98
CA ALA A 80 11.44 9.07 -2.79
C ALA A 80 12.18 9.64 -4.01
N LYS A 81 11.58 10.57 -4.74
CA LYS A 81 12.20 11.26 -5.89
C LYS A 81 13.47 12.02 -5.50
N GLY A 82 13.44 12.75 -4.39
CA GLY A 82 14.60 13.47 -3.88
C GLY A 82 15.78 12.55 -3.57
N ILE A 83 15.50 11.40 -2.92
CA ILE A 83 16.52 10.39 -2.59
C ILE A 83 17.06 9.75 -3.87
N CYS A 84 16.18 9.33 -4.79
CA CYS A 84 16.59 8.73 -6.06
C CYS A 84 17.52 9.67 -6.85
N TYR A 85 17.16 10.94 -6.93
CA TYR A 85 17.99 11.95 -7.61
C TYR A 85 19.34 12.16 -6.92
N GLY A 86 19.35 12.26 -5.58
CA GLY A 86 20.57 12.51 -4.82
C GLY A 86 21.52 11.33 -4.70
N ARG A 87 21.02 10.10 -4.83
CA ARG A 87 21.77 8.84 -4.68
C ARG A 87 21.95 8.05 -6.00
N ASP A 88 21.47 8.58 -7.12
CA ASP A 88 21.42 7.87 -8.42
C ASP A 88 20.72 6.51 -8.34
N ALA A 89 19.71 6.40 -7.45
CA ALA A 89 18.95 5.18 -7.23
C ALA A 89 17.70 5.13 -8.12
N LYS A 90 17.20 3.92 -8.39
CA LYS A 90 15.98 3.72 -9.19
C LYS A 90 14.73 3.99 -8.37
N LEU A 91 13.68 4.51 -9.00
CA LEU A 91 12.37 4.72 -8.38
C LEU A 91 11.43 3.56 -8.73
N ILE A 92 10.80 2.95 -7.72
CA ILE A 92 9.85 1.85 -7.88
C ILE A 92 8.50 2.27 -7.28
N ALA A 93 7.45 2.22 -8.08
CA ALA A 93 6.08 2.45 -7.63
C ALA A 93 5.43 1.13 -7.19
N VAL A 94 4.81 1.11 -6.00
CA VAL A 94 4.07 -0.04 -5.47
C VAL A 94 2.62 0.35 -5.23
N PRO A 95 1.63 -0.26 -5.93
CA PRO A 95 0.22 0.01 -5.70
C PRO A 95 -0.21 -0.35 -4.27
N THR A 96 -0.92 0.55 -3.60
CA THR A 96 -1.26 0.37 -2.18
C THR A 96 -2.18 -0.83 -1.93
N LEU A 97 -3.11 -1.11 -2.85
CA LEU A 97 -4.01 -2.26 -2.70
C LEU A 97 -3.28 -3.59 -2.89
N GLU A 98 -2.32 -3.67 -3.81
CA GLU A 98 -1.45 -4.83 -3.97
C GLU A 98 -0.57 -5.04 -2.72
N LEU A 99 -0.02 -3.95 -2.16
CA LEU A 99 0.76 -3.97 -0.93
C LEU A 99 -0.03 -4.54 0.25
N LEU A 100 -1.31 -4.17 0.39
CA LEU A 100 -2.18 -4.68 1.44
C LEU A 100 -2.39 -6.20 1.38
N CYS A 101 -2.25 -6.83 0.21
CA CYS A 101 -2.36 -8.28 0.07
C CYS A 101 -1.15 -9.02 0.65
N VAL A 102 0.03 -8.41 0.68
CA VAL A 102 1.28 -9.08 1.08
C VAL A 102 1.24 -9.65 2.50
N PRO A 103 0.85 -8.90 3.56
CA PRO A 103 0.76 -9.48 4.91
C PRO A 103 -0.28 -10.60 5.02
N ILE A 104 -1.33 -10.59 4.19
CA ILE A 104 -2.31 -11.68 4.17
C ILE A 104 -1.67 -12.96 3.64
N LEU A 105 -0.92 -12.85 2.56
CA LEU A 105 -0.27 -14.00 1.91
C LEU A 105 0.90 -14.56 2.73
N LEU A 106 1.64 -13.71 3.44
CA LEU A 106 2.84 -14.11 4.19
C LEU A 106 2.54 -14.48 5.66
N GLU A 107 1.62 -13.78 6.33
CA GLU A 107 1.49 -13.86 7.78
C GLU A 107 0.18 -14.51 8.25
N LYS A 108 -0.92 -14.35 7.50
CA LYS A 108 -2.26 -14.74 7.97
C LYS A 108 -2.68 -16.15 7.58
N ASN A 109 -1.86 -16.90 6.82
CA ASN A 109 -2.15 -18.30 6.40
C ASN A 109 -3.58 -18.48 5.88
N VAL A 110 -4.11 -17.52 5.15
CA VAL A 110 -5.48 -17.57 4.63
C VAL A 110 -5.59 -18.69 3.59
N GLY A 111 -6.49 -19.63 3.84
CA GLY A 111 -6.75 -20.76 2.91
C GLY A 111 -6.03 -22.06 3.24
N ASN A 112 -5.39 -22.23 4.40
CA ASN A 112 -4.83 -23.53 4.82
C ASN A 112 -5.89 -24.63 5.07
N GLY A 113 -7.18 -24.35 4.80
CA GLY A 113 -8.30 -25.25 4.96
C GLY A 113 -8.79 -25.96 3.70
N GLY A 114 -8.05 -25.93 2.59
CA GLY A 114 -8.30 -26.83 1.46
C GLY A 114 -8.99 -26.26 0.23
N SER A 115 -9.43 -25.00 0.17
CA SER A 115 -9.81 -24.41 -1.12
C SER A 115 -8.65 -23.57 -1.67
N GLU A 116 -8.10 -23.98 -2.81
CA GLU A 116 -7.11 -23.21 -3.56
C GLU A 116 -7.72 -21.93 -4.16
N GLU A 117 -9.04 -21.86 -4.25
CA GLU A 117 -9.81 -20.77 -4.85
C GLU A 117 -10.33 -19.84 -3.77
N LEU A 118 -9.70 -18.72 -3.61
CA LEU A 118 -10.15 -17.58 -2.80
C LEU A 118 -9.76 -16.27 -3.44
N LEU A 119 -10.51 -15.22 -3.14
CA LEU A 119 -10.24 -13.88 -3.60
C LEU A 119 -9.81 -12.96 -2.45
N LEU A 120 -8.89 -12.06 -2.76
CA LEU A 120 -8.38 -11.02 -1.89
C LEU A 120 -8.99 -9.69 -2.33
N CYS A 121 -9.70 -9.01 -1.44
CA CYS A 121 -10.31 -7.72 -1.70
C CYS A 121 -9.80 -6.67 -0.70
N PRO A 122 -8.61 -6.08 -0.95
CA PRO A 122 -8.11 -4.94 -0.18
C PRO A 122 -9.02 -3.73 -0.37
N MET A 123 -9.32 -3.03 0.72
CA MET A 123 -10.19 -1.84 0.74
C MET A 123 -9.55 -0.69 1.48
N LEU A 124 -9.43 0.46 0.82
CA LEU A 124 -9.07 1.72 1.46
C LEU A 124 -10.28 2.62 1.63
N ASP A 125 -10.36 3.26 2.78
CA ASP A 125 -11.47 4.18 3.09
C ASP A 125 -11.45 5.42 2.18
N ALA A 126 -12.53 5.62 1.40
CA ALA A 126 -12.76 6.78 0.56
C ALA A 126 -13.84 7.72 1.12
N ARG A 127 -14.15 7.57 2.43
CA ARG A 127 -15.18 8.28 3.21
C ARG A 127 -16.61 7.78 2.93
N ARG A 128 -17.52 8.03 3.91
CA ARG A 128 -18.91 7.52 3.87
C ARG A 128 -18.90 6.01 3.61
N MET A 129 -19.84 5.49 2.80
CA MET A 129 -19.87 4.07 2.38
C MET A 129 -19.04 3.79 1.12
N GLU A 130 -18.12 4.68 0.74
CA GLU A 130 -17.26 4.51 -0.40
C GLU A 130 -15.88 3.97 0.00
N VAL A 131 -15.35 3.06 -0.80
CA VAL A 131 -14.01 2.48 -0.66
C VAL A 131 -13.28 2.47 -2.01
N TYR A 132 -11.95 2.53 -1.99
CA TYR A 132 -11.13 2.11 -3.13
C TYR A 132 -10.85 0.62 -2.96
N ALA A 133 -11.32 -0.18 -3.89
CA ALA A 133 -11.18 -1.63 -3.84
C ALA A 133 -10.71 -2.21 -5.17
N GLN A 134 -10.05 -3.35 -5.08
CA GLN A 134 -9.58 -4.17 -6.18
C GLN A 134 -9.72 -5.62 -5.78
N ILE A 135 -9.88 -6.55 -6.72
CA ILE A 135 -9.94 -7.97 -6.40
C ILE A 135 -8.77 -8.68 -7.07
N PHE A 136 -8.08 -9.48 -6.27
CA PHE A 136 -6.94 -10.31 -6.70
C PHE A 136 -7.19 -11.78 -6.37
N ASP A 137 -6.54 -12.66 -7.14
CA ASP A 137 -6.32 -14.05 -6.72
C ASP A 137 -5.12 -14.15 -5.76
N ARG A 138 -4.82 -15.38 -5.29
CA ARG A 138 -3.66 -15.63 -4.39
C ARG A 138 -2.29 -15.35 -5.03
N SER A 139 -2.23 -15.35 -6.34
CA SER A 139 -1.00 -15.04 -7.10
C SER A 139 -0.84 -13.56 -7.40
N LEU A 140 -1.74 -12.72 -6.86
CA LEU A 140 -1.85 -11.29 -7.14
C LEU A 140 -2.15 -10.98 -8.61
N ASN A 141 -2.80 -11.89 -9.34
CA ASN A 141 -3.39 -11.56 -10.62
C ASN A 141 -4.65 -10.72 -10.39
N GLU A 142 -4.82 -9.68 -11.19
CA GLU A 142 -6.01 -8.83 -11.15
C GLU A 142 -7.23 -9.59 -11.67
N ILE A 143 -8.24 -9.79 -10.82
CA ILE A 143 -9.54 -10.37 -11.17
C ILE A 143 -10.56 -9.27 -11.49
N ARG A 144 -10.51 -8.17 -10.73
CA ARG A 144 -11.32 -6.98 -10.94
C ARG A 144 -10.42 -5.74 -10.81
N PRO A 145 -10.44 -4.84 -11.79
CA PRO A 145 -9.64 -3.62 -11.72
C PRO A 145 -10.08 -2.72 -10.56
N ILE A 146 -9.18 -1.85 -10.14
CA ILE A 146 -9.44 -0.88 -9.09
C ILE A 146 -10.63 0.01 -9.41
N GLN A 147 -11.52 0.18 -8.43
CA GLN A 147 -12.69 1.05 -8.52
C GLN A 147 -12.92 1.80 -7.21
N ALA A 148 -13.70 2.89 -7.31
CA ALA A 148 -14.26 3.59 -6.17
C ALA A 148 -15.70 3.10 -5.99
N ASP A 149 -15.90 2.17 -5.06
CA ASP A 149 -17.18 1.51 -4.85
C ASP A 149 -17.99 2.19 -3.75
N VAL A 150 -19.24 2.51 -4.05
CA VAL A 150 -20.26 2.77 -3.02
C VAL A 150 -20.88 1.42 -2.69
N VAL A 151 -20.46 0.86 -1.56
CA VAL A 151 -20.75 -0.54 -1.23
C VAL A 151 -22.20 -0.74 -0.78
N ASP A 152 -22.86 -1.70 -1.43
CA ASP A 152 -24.19 -2.24 -1.10
C ASP A 152 -24.18 -3.79 -1.15
N ALA A 153 -25.35 -4.42 -1.01
CA ALA A 153 -25.49 -5.87 -0.98
C ALA A 153 -25.13 -6.56 -2.32
N GLU A 154 -25.22 -5.85 -3.43
CA GLU A 154 -25.00 -6.40 -4.77
C GLU A 154 -23.58 -6.20 -5.28
N THR A 155 -22.82 -5.26 -4.66
CA THR A 155 -21.52 -4.79 -5.18
C THR A 155 -20.51 -5.93 -5.42
N TYR A 156 -20.45 -6.92 -4.52
CA TYR A 156 -19.51 -8.06 -4.64
C TYR A 156 -20.22 -9.41 -4.80
N LYS A 157 -21.54 -9.42 -4.96
CA LYS A 157 -22.37 -10.62 -4.96
C LYS A 157 -21.92 -11.66 -6.00
N ALA A 158 -21.59 -11.23 -7.20
CA ALA A 158 -21.16 -12.13 -8.28
C ALA A 158 -19.91 -12.96 -7.92
N TYR A 159 -19.00 -12.38 -7.14
CA TYR A 159 -17.79 -13.07 -6.66
C TYR A 159 -18.10 -13.94 -5.43
N LEU A 160 -18.93 -13.44 -4.53
CA LEU A 160 -19.31 -14.13 -3.30
C LEU A 160 -20.17 -15.37 -3.54
N ASP A 161 -21.00 -15.36 -4.57
CA ASP A 161 -21.81 -16.53 -4.96
C ASP A 161 -20.91 -17.69 -5.46
N GLU A 162 -19.71 -17.41 -5.95
CA GLU A 162 -18.81 -18.42 -6.51
C GLU A 162 -17.78 -18.95 -5.50
N GLN A 163 -17.16 -18.06 -4.69
CA GLN A 163 -16.05 -18.45 -3.82
C GLN A 163 -15.84 -17.50 -2.62
N PRO A 164 -15.05 -17.90 -1.61
CA PRO A 164 -14.72 -17.04 -0.48
C PRO A 164 -13.97 -15.79 -0.91
N VAL A 165 -14.38 -14.62 -0.40
CA VAL A 165 -13.72 -13.34 -0.59
C VAL A 165 -13.28 -12.79 0.76
N PHE A 166 -11.99 -12.49 0.88
CA PHE A 166 -11.41 -11.93 2.08
C PHE A 166 -11.26 -10.42 1.93
N PHE A 167 -11.98 -9.68 2.76
CA PHE A 167 -11.99 -8.22 2.81
C PHE A 167 -11.08 -7.73 3.93
N PHE A 168 -10.20 -6.79 3.64
CA PHE A 168 -9.24 -6.23 4.61
C PHE A 168 -8.81 -4.81 4.24
N GLY A 169 -8.05 -4.17 5.15
CA GLY A 169 -7.67 -2.76 5.05
C GLY A 169 -8.64 -1.85 5.80
N ASN A 170 -8.30 -0.56 5.91
CA ASN A 170 -9.02 0.40 6.73
C ASN A 170 -10.44 0.76 6.23
N GLY A 171 -10.77 0.40 4.99
CA GLY A 171 -12.12 0.56 4.41
C GLY A 171 -13.04 -0.64 4.61
N ALA A 172 -12.52 -1.83 4.94
CA ALA A 172 -13.30 -3.06 4.88
C ALA A 172 -14.36 -3.17 5.99
N ALA A 173 -14.00 -2.88 7.24
CA ALA A 173 -14.87 -3.13 8.39
C ALA A 173 -16.24 -2.43 8.29
N LYS A 174 -16.27 -1.19 7.80
CA LYS A 174 -17.51 -0.42 7.64
C LYS A 174 -18.48 -0.99 6.58
N CYS A 175 -17.96 -1.81 5.67
CA CYS A 175 -18.74 -2.36 4.55
C CYS A 175 -19.40 -3.70 4.87
N MET A 176 -18.97 -4.40 5.94
CA MET A 176 -19.41 -5.76 6.23
C MET A 176 -20.90 -5.91 6.50
N ASP A 177 -21.54 -4.90 7.11
CA ASP A 177 -22.98 -4.91 7.33
C ASP A 177 -23.77 -4.86 6.00
N ALA A 178 -23.21 -4.21 4.98
CA ALA A 178 -23.78 -4.17 3.63
C ALA A 178 -23.47 -5.44 2.81
N ILE A 179 -22.30 -6.05 3.04
CA ILE A 179 -21.81 -7.24 2.30
C ILE A 179 -22.30 -8.56 2.97
N ASN A 180 -23.36 -8.58 3.67
CA ASN A 180 -23.82 -9.73 4.46
C ASN A 180 -23.98 -11.03 3.61
N HIS A 181 -22.90 -11.84 3.54
CA HIS A 181 -22.85 -13.08 2.75
C HIS A 181 -21.99 -14.15 3.44
N PRO A 182 -22.33 -15.47 3.38
CA PRO A 182 -21.56 -16.54 4.04
C PRO A 182 -20.09 -16.64 3.58
N ASN A 183 -19.81 -16.31 2.31
CA ASN A 183 -18.47 -16.32 1.75
C ASN A 183 -17.71 -14.99 1.95
N ALA A 184 -18.27 -14.01 2.64
CA ALA A 184 -17.61 -12.76 2.96
C ALA A 184 -16.85 -12.86 4.28
N HIS A 185 -15.52 -12.75 4.23
CA HIS A 185 -14.64 -12.89 5.39
C HIS A 185 -13.89 -11.60 5.66
N LEU A 186 -14.05 -11.02 6.85
CA LEU A 186 -13.28 -9.84 7.28
C LEU A 186 -11.98 -10.25 7.96
N ILE A 187 -10.84 -9.73 7.47
CA ILE A 187 -9.56 -9.78 8.18
C ILE A 187 -9.29 -8.39 8.76
N LYS A 188 -9.27 -8.31 10.09
CA LYS A 188 -9.02 -7.06 10.81
C LYS A 188 -7.52 -6.75 10.93
N ASP A 189 -7.22 -5.49 11.22
CA ASP A 189 -5.88 -5.01 11.58
C ASP A 189 -4.84 -5.28 10.49
N VAL A 190 -5.22 -5.02 9.24
CA VAL A 190 -4.34 -5.08 8.08
C VAL A 190 -3.98 -3.66 7.65
N GLU A 191 -2.70 -3.34 7.74
CA GLU A 191 -2.13 -2.03 7.40
C GLU A 191 -1.10 -2.18 6.28
N PRO A 192 -1.00 -1.20 5.35
CA PRO A 192 0.13 -1.14 4.45
C PRO A 192 1.36 -0.68 5.24
N LEU A 193 2.42 -1.48 5.23
CA LEU A 193 3.69 -1.14 5.89
C LEU A 193 4.85 -1.22 4.90
N ALA A 194 5.84 -0.36 5.08
CA ALA A 194 7.02 -0.31 4.21
C ALA A 194 7.74 -1.67 4.13
N ARG A 195 7.83 -2.44 5.23
CA ARG A 195 8.44 -3.78 5.23
C ARG A 195 7.72 -4.77 4.31
N HIS A 196 6.42 -4.61 4.11
CA HIS A 196 5.64 -5.48 3.23
C HIS A 196 5.82 -5.14 1.74
N MET A 197 6.45 -4.00 1.40
CA MET A 197 6.80 -3.68 0.01
C MET A 197 7.88 -4.58 -0.56
N MET A 198 8.75 -5.13 0.28
CA MET A 198 9.95 -5.87 -0.11
C MET A 198 9.72 -6.85 -1.26
N PRO A 199 8.82 -7.87 -1.18
CA PRO A 199 8.66 -8.84 -2.27
C PRO A 199 8.15 -8.21 -3.56
N LEU A 200 7.33 -7.17 -3.47
CA LEU A 200 6.81 -6.45 -4.63
C LEU A 200 7.88 -5.56 -5.28
N ALA A 201 8.68 -4.89 -4.46
CA ALA A 201 9.77 -4.03 -4.92
C ALA A 201 10.89 -4.84 -5.57
N GLU A 202 11.31 -5.96 -4.96
CA GLU A 202 12.30 -6.87 -5.53
C GLU A 202 11.83 -7.48 -6.86
N LYS A 203 10.56 -7.91 -6.94
CA LYS A 203 9.97 -8.40 -8.20
C LYS A 203 10.05 -7.35 -9.30
N ARG A 204 9.70 -6.07 -9.00
CA ARG A 204 9.77 -4.96 -9.96
C ARG A 204 11.20 -4.61 -10.34
N MET A 205 12.11 -4.63 -9.38
CA MET A 205 13.54 -4.44 -9.61
C MET A 205 14.10 -5.48 -10.60
N MET A 206 13.81 -6.76 -10.39
CA MET A 206 14.23 -7.85 -11.29
C MET A 206 13.61 -7.74 -12.69
N GLN A 207 12.40 -7.17 -12.80
CA GLN A 207 11.71 -6.95 -14.06
C GLN A 207 12.15 -5.66 -14.78
N GLY A 208 13.02 -4.84 -14.17
CA GLY A 208 13.41 -3.54 -14.71
C GLY A 208 12.27 -2.52 -14.77
N ARG A 209 11.24 -2.66 -13.91
CA ARG A 209 10.07 -1.79 -13.86
C ARG A 209 10.36 -0.60 -12.95
N PHE A 210 10.87 0.47 -13.56
CA PHE A 210 11.22 1.72 -12.87
C PHE A 210 10.38 2.86 -13.38
N GLU A 211 10.16 3.84 -12.50
CA GLU A 211 9.49 5.09 -12.83
C GLU A 211 10.52 6.18 -13.20
N ASP A 212 10.07 7.11 -14.03
CA ASP A 212 10.86 8.30 -14.32
C ASP A 212 10.85 9.25 -13.12
N VAL A 213 12.02 9.48 -12.54
CA VAL A 213 12.17 10.32 -11.33
C VAL A 213 11.66 11.75 -11.54
N ALA A 214 11.78 12.31 -12.75
CA ALA A 214 11.33 13.67 -13.05
C ALA A 214 9.82 13.77 -13.20
N TYR A 215 9.18 12.79 -13.88
CA TYR A 215 7.78 12.88 -14.30
C TYR A 215 6.81 12.03 -13.50
N PHE A 216 7.29 11.07 -12.70
CA PHE A 216 6.41 10.24 -11.89
C PHE A 216 5.53 11.06 -10.94
N VAL A 217 4.25 10.73 -10.89
CA VAL A 217 3.25 11.29 -9.97
C VAL A 217 2.43 10.17 -9.33
N PRO A 218 1.90 10.36 -8.11
CA PRO A 218 1.00 9.38 -7.51
C PRO A 218 -0.23 9.11 -8.38
N PHE A 219 -0.75 7.91 -8.27
CA PHE A 219 -2.03 7.54 -8.88
C PHE A 219 -3.20 8.04 -8.04
N TYR A 220 -3.98 8.95 -8.61
CA TYR A 220 -5.20 9.48 -8.01
C TYR A 220 -6.42 8.89 -8.71
N LEU A 221 -7.14 7.99 -8.03
CA LEU A 221 -8.36 7.38 -8.59
C LEU A 221 -9.50 8.40 -8.74
N LYS A 222 -9.49 9.44 -7.91
CA LYS A 222 -10.41 10.58 -7.96
C LYS A 222 -9.67 11.89 -7.93
N ASP A 223 -10.22 12.89 -8.62
CA ASP A 223 -9.72 14.25 -8.55
C ASP A 223 -9.85 14.82 -7.14
N PHE A 224 -8.88 15.63 -6.76
CA PHE A 224 -8.90 16.32 -5.48
C PHE A 224 -10.00 17.39 -5.47
N VAL A 225 -11.04 17.19 -4.64
CA VAL A 225 -12.07 18.20 -4.39
C VAL A 225 -11.73 18.95 -3.10
N ALA A 226 -11.25 20.18 -3.25
CA ALA A 226 -11.00 21.06 -2.11
C ALA A 226 -12.32 21.38 -1.37
N LYS A 227 -12.34 21.18 -0.04
CA LYS A 227 -13.45 21.70 0.77
C LYS A 227 -13.34 23.21 0.83
N MET A 228 -14.37 23.91 0.36
CA MET A 228 -14.45 25.35 0.67
C MET A 228 -14.50 25.55 2.19
N PRO A 229 -13.68 26.45 2.76
CA PRO A 229 -13.80 26.77 4.17
C PRO A 229 -15.20 27.31 4.43
N LYS A 230 -15.87 26.83 5.50
CA LYS A 230 -17.10 27.47 5.97
C LYS A 230 -16.74 28.91 6.26
N LYS A 231 -17.48 29.86 5.65
CA LYS A 231 -17.36 31.29 6.02
C LYS A 231 -17.48 31.37 7.54
N LEU A 232 -16.42 31.82 8.20
CA LEU A 232 -16.48 32.32 9.56
C LEU A 232 -17.31 33.61 9.46
N ILE A 233 -18.55 33.55 9.97
CA ILE A 233 -19.41 34.74 10.21
C ILE A 233 -18.98 35.34 11.52
#